data_9fd0a8e1472efc8688f7b2c4e18948f9
#
_entry.id   9fd0a8e1472efc8688f7b2c4e18948f9
#
_cell.length_a   1.000
_cell.length_b   1.000
_cell.length_c   1.000
_cell.angle_alpha   90.00
_cell.angle_beta   90.00
_cell.angle_gamma   90.00
#
_symmetry.space_group_name_H-M   'P 1'
#
loop_
_entity.id
_entity.type
_entity.pdbx_description
1 polymer ?
#
loop_
_entity_poly.entity_id
_entity_poly.type
_entity_poly.pdbx_seq_one_letter_code
_entity_poly.pdbx_strand_id
1 'polypeptide(L)'
;KRDRSTGEVTAAFDDHWDDRAAYLESLGARISILRELLAPHGSMVLHVDPKTSHYLRVLCDEIFGEDAFASEIIWRYRRWPTKTPNFQRVHDVLLRYRKDPKVPPRFNQLYEPLAASTQKTWGDKKQTAVFGDAGKRLRSSTAEEPSRGVPMGDVWEIGVIAPVSKERTGYPSQKPELLLERIVSALSHPGEIVLDAYAGSGTTLAVASSLGRSFIGLDASDVAFETTQKRLTLRGQRFEESVKPEPPESESRLRT
;
A
#
# COMPACT_ATOMS: atom_id res chain seq x y z
N LYS A 1 5.58 3.45 -21.54
CA LYS A 1 5.61 4.91 -21.69
C LYS A 1 6.02 5.22 -23.12
N ARG A 2 5.32 6.09 -23.83
CA ARG A 2 5.68 6.47 -25.19
C ARG A 2 6.85 7.45 -25.11
N ASP A 3 8.00 7.09 -25.65
CA ASP A 3 9.09 8.03 -25.81
C ASP A 3 8.66 9.10 -26.84
N ARG A 4 8.78 10.37 -26.48
CA ARG A 4 8.36 11.48 -27.36
C ARG A 4 9.31 11.71 -28.52
N SER A 5 10.53 11.17 -28.46
CA SER A 5 11.55 11.33 -29.50
C SER A 5 11.54 10.18 -30.51
N THR A 6 11.29 8.95 -30.06
CA THR A 6 11.33 7.75 -30.90
C THR A 6 9.95 7.19 -31.21
N GLY A 7 8.91 7.57 -30.46
CA GLY A 7 7.56 7.01 -30.59
C GLY A 7 7.40 5.60 -30.03
N GLU A 8 8.48 4.99 -29.52
CA GLU A 8 8.49 3.66 -28.96
C GLU A 8 7.73 3.59 -27.63
N VAL A 9 6.94 2.56 -27.46
CA VAL A 9 6.21 2.26 -26.22
C VAL A 9 7.02 1.22 -25.45
N THR A 10 7.78 1.64 -24.46
CA THR A 10 8.42 0.71 -23.53
C THR A 10 7.37 0.23 -22.55
N ALA A 11 6.89 -0.99 -22.69
CA ALA A 11 6.07 -1.66 -21.69
C ALA A 11 6.97 -1.99 -20.49
N ALA A 12 6.63 -1.47 -19.32
CA ALA A 12 7.36 -1.79 -18.09
C ALA A 12 6.88 -3.13 -17.49
N PHE A 13 5.68 -3.56 -17.83
CA PHE A 13 5.05 -4.83 -17.42
C PHE A 13 3.90 -5.12 -18.37
N ASP A 14 3.55 -6.40 -18.49
CA ASP A 14 2.36 -6.87 -19.17
C ASP A 14 1.25 -7.08 -18.13
N ASP A 15 0.15 -6.33 -18.28
CA ASP A 15 -1.07 -6.43 -17.48
C ASP A 15 -2.29 -6.83 -18.33
N HIS A 16 -2.01 -7.46 -19.48
CA HIS A 16 -3.04 -7.97 -20.39
C HIS A 16 -3.58 -9.30 -19.89
N TRP A 17 -4.88 -9.36 -19.70
CA TRP A 17 -5.60 -10.57 -19.27
C TRP A 17 -6.70 -10.87 -20.25
N ASP A 18 -6.84 -12.14 -20.64
CA ASP A 18 -7.86 -12.58 -21.58
C ASP A 18 -9.26 -12.24 -21.06
N ASP A 19 -9.46 -12.48 -19.77
CA ASP A 19 -10.68 -12.10 -19.08
C ASP A 19 -10.44 -11.85 -17.57
N ARG A 20 -11.51 -11.46 -16.88
CA ARG A 20 -11.48 -11.23 -15.43
C ARG A 20 -11.24 -12.50 -14.63
N ALA A 21 -11.77 -13.65 -15.07
CA ALA A 21 -11.64 -14.91 -14.35
C ALA A 21 -10.17 -15.36 -14.31
N ALA A 22 -9.47 -15.32 -15.44
CA ALA A 22 -8.04 -15.62 -15.53
C ALA A 22 -7.20 -14.67 -14.62
N TYR A 23 -7.54 -13.39 -14.59
CA TYR A 23 -6.89 -12.42 -13.67
C TYR A 23 -7.09 -12.81 -12.21
N LEU A 24 -8.32 -13.08 -11.78
CA LEU A 24 -8.64 -13.44 -10.40
C LEU A 24 -8.02 -14.77 -9.99
N GLU A 25 -8.03 -15.78 -10.86
CA GLU A 25 -7.38 -17.07 -10.62
C GLU A 25 -5.88 -16.90 -10.41
N SER A 26 -5.22 -16.21 -11.33
CA SER A 26 -3.78 -15.94 -11.26
C SER A 26 -3.38 -15.16 -10.02
N LEU A 27 -4.15 -14.13 -9.65
CA LEU A 27 -3.88 -13.32 -8.47
C LEU A 27 -4.21 -14.09 -7.19
N GLY A 28 -5.29 -14.88 -7.18
CA GLY A 28 -5.68 -15.72 -6.04
C GLY A 28 -4.62 -16.74 -5.67
N ALA A 29 -4.01 -17.41 -6.66
CA ALA A 29 -2.90 -18.34 -6.43
C ALA A 29 -1.72 -17.64 -5.74
N ARG A 30 -1.36 -16.43 -6.17
CA ARG A 30 -0.27 -15.63 -5.55
C ARG A 30 -0.64 -15.14 -4.16
N ILE A 31 -1.86 -14.65 -3.96
CA ILE A 31 -2.36 -14.21 -2.64
C ILE A 31 -2.33 -15.36 -1.64
N SER A 32 -2.68 -16.58 -2.05
CA SER A 32 -2.62 -17.78 -1.22
C SER A 32 -1.18 -18.06 -0.75
N ILE A 33 -0.19 -17.97 -1.64
CA ILE A 33 1.22 -18.11 -1.29
C ILE A 33 1.67 -17.00 -0.33
N LEU A 34 1.31 -15.74 -0.62
CA LEU A 34 1.65 -14.60 0.23
C LEU A 34 1.05 -14.74 1.63
N ARG A 35 -0.19 -15.26 1.74
CA ARG A 35 -0.81 -15.57 3.03
C ARG A 35 0.02 -16.57 3.82
N GLU A 36 0.56 -17.63 3.20
CA GLU A 36 1.40 -18.60 3.88
C GLU A 36 2.72 -18.00 4.40
N LEU A 37 3.31 -17.07 3.67
CA LEU A 37 4.55 -16.39 4.05
C LEU A 37 4.37 -15.37 5.19
N LEU A 38 3.15 -14.91 5.46
CA LEU A 38 2.90 -13.96 6.55
C LEU A 38 3.19 -14.58 7.92
N ALA A 39 3.80 -13.78 8.78
CA ALA A 39 3.87 -14.08 10.21
C ALA A 39 2.46 -14.11 10.83
N PRO A 40 2.21 -14.88 11.92
CA PRO A 40 0.87 -14.98 12.53
C PRO A 40 0.24 -13.62 12.88
N HIS A 41 1.02 -12.64 13.31
CA HIS A 41 0.60 -11.26 13.62
C HIS A 41 0.65 -10.31 12.42
N GLY A 42 1.10 -10.78 11.26
CA GLY A 42 1.30 -9.98 10.05
C GLY A 42 0.01 -9.59 9.35
N SER A 43 0.13 -8.62 8.48
CA SER A 43 -0.98 -8.17 7.61
C SER A 43 -0.53 -8.10 6.16
N MET A 44 -1.43 -8.45 5.25
CA MET A 44 -1.32 -8.15 3.83
C MET A 44 -2.09 -6.86 3.52
N VAL A 45 -1.54 -6.04 2.65
CA VAL A 45 -2.24 -4.88 2.08
C VAL A 45 -2.24 -5.03 0.57
N LEU A 46 -3.42 -5.07 -0.02
CA LEU A 46 -3.63 -5.18 -1.46
C LEU A 46 -4.14 -3.85 -2.00
N HIS A 47 -3.35 -3.20 -2.86
CA HIS A 47 -3.76 -1.96 -3.54
C HIS A 47 -4.47 -2.30 -4.85
N VAL A 48 -5.66 -1.77 -5.01
CA VAL A 48 -6.54 -2.07 -6.14
C VAL A 48 -7.29 -0.83 -6.62
N ASP A 49 -7.73 -0.85 -7.86
CA ASP A 49 -8.62 0.18 -8.37
C ASP A 49 -10.09 -0.09 -7.97
N PRO A 50 -10.96 0.93 -7.92
CA PRO A 50 -12.36 0.76 -7.54
C PRO A 50 -13.20 -0.12 -8.47
N LYS A 51 -12.71 -0.41 -9.70
CA LYS A 51 -13.45 -1.27 -10.64
C LYS A 51 -13.31 -2.75 -10.30
N THR A 52 -12.19 -3.10 -9.63
CA THR A 52 -11.84 -4.49 -9.32
C THR A 52 -11.88 -4.78 -7.82
N SER A 53 -11.90 -3.75 -6.96
CA SER A 53 -11.80 -3.90 -5.51
C SER A 53 -12.84 -4.86 -4.92
N HIS A 54 -14.08 -4.81 -5.37
CA HIS A 54 -15.16 -5.67 -4.86
C HIS A 54 -14.96 -7.15 -5.21
N TYR A 55 -14.40 -7.48 -6.39
CA TYR A 55 -14.07 -8.86 -6.74
C TYR A 55 -12.90 -9.38 -5.92
N LEU A 56 -11.87 -8.53 -5.72
CA LEU A 56 -10.70 -8.89 -4.95
C LEU A 56 -11.01 -8.96 -3.45
N ARG A 57 -11.99 -8.19 -2.96
CA ARG A 57 -12.48 -8.32 -1.61
C ARG A 57 -13.08 -9.73 -1.38
N VAL A 58 -13.97 -10.19 -2.25
CA VAL A 58 -14.57 -11.53 -2.17
C VAL A 58 -13.49 -12.62 -2.25
N LEU A 59 -12.58 -12.52 -3.23
CA LEU A 59 -11.47 -13.46 -3.36
C LEU A 59 -10.59 -13.53 -2.11
N CYS A 60 -10.28 -12.40 -1.50
CA CYS A 60 -9.50 -12.36 -0.27
C CYS A 60 -10.29 -12.91 0.93
N ASP A 61 -11.60 -12.69 1.00
CA ASP A 61 -12.46 -13.29 2.03
C ASP A 61 -12.49 -14.83 1.91
N GLU A 62 -12.49 -15.38 0.70
CA GLU A 62 -12.36 -16.82 0.45
C GLU A 62 -11.00 -17.39 0.89
N ILE A 63 -9.91 -16.65 0.65
CA ILE A 63 -8.54 -17.10 0.96
C ILE A 63 -8.21 -16.94 2.45
N PHE A 64 -8.52 -15.79 3.06
CA PHE A 64 -8.14 -15.46 4.43
C PHE A 64 -9.23 -15.80 5.46
N GLY A 65 -10.50 -15.85 5.04
CA GLY A 65 -11.68 -15.83 5.89
C GLY A 65 -12.15 -14.40 6.16
N GLU A 66 -13.46 -14.20 6.22
CA GLU A 66 -14.09 -12.88 6.44
C GLU A 66 -13.62 -12.20 7.73
N ASP A 67 -13.40 -12.97 8.81
CA ASP A 67 -12.91 -12.47 10.10
C ASP A 67 -11.49 -11.92 10.04
N ALA A 68 -10.72 -12.27 9.01
CA ALA A 68 -9.37 -11.77 8.80
C ALA A 68 -9.34 -10.38 8.17
N PHE A 69 -10.44 -9.92 7.59
CA PHE A 69 -10.56 -8.57 7.07
C PHE A 69 -10.41 -7.54 8.19
N ALA A 70 -9.51 -6.59 8.00
CA ALA A 70 -9.19 -5.62 9.04
C ALA A 70 -9.64 -4.20 8.70
N SER A 71 -9.45 -3.76 7.47
CA SER A 71 -9.89 -2.43 7.02
C SER A 71 -9.84 -2.30 5.50
N GLU A 72 -10.69 -1.45 4.98
CA GLU A 72 -10.61 -0.87 3.66
C GLU A 72 -10.14 0.59 3.81
N ILE A 73 -9.07 0.95 3.12
CA ILE A 73 -8.51 2.29 3.16
C ILE A 73 -8.73 2.93 1.80
N ILE A 74 -9.34 4.09 1.78
CA ILE A 74 -9.55 4.89 0.58
C ILE A 74 -8.38 5.85 0.42
N TRP A 75 -7.51 5.58 -0.54
CA TRP A 75 -6.46 6.51 -0.91
C TRP A 75 -7.02 7.52 -1.91
N ARG A 76 -7.37 8.72 -1.42
CA ARG A 76 -7.89 9.83 -2.20
C ARG A 76 -6.74 10.72 -2.69
N TYR A 77 -6.81 11.08 -3.98
CA TYR A 77 -5.83 11.95 -4.61
C TYR A 77 -6.51 12.96 -5.57
N ARG A 78 -5.83 14.06 -5.85
CA ARG A 78 -6.30 15.04 -6.81
C ARG A 78 -5.81 14.68 -8.22
N ARG A 79 -6.67 14.87 -9.21
CA ARG A 79 -6.34 14.81 -10.64
C ARG A 79 -6.71 16.13 -11.30
N TRP A 80 -6.11 16.39 -12.45
CA TRP A 80 -6.55 17.50 -13.29
C TRP A 80 -8.04 17.33 -13.62
N PRO A 81 -8.84 18.42 -13.50
CA PRO A 81 -10.25 18.39 -13.86
C PRO A 81 -10.42 18.00 -15.33
N THR A 82 -11.22 16.98 -15.59
CA THR A 82 -11.51 16.50 -16.94
C THR A 82 -13.03 16.38 -17.08
N LYS A 83 -13.59 16.96 -18.12
CA LYS A 83 -15.00 16.77 -18.44
C LYS A 83 -15.21 15.31 -18.87
N THR A 84 -16.03 14.59 -18.13
CA THR A 84 -16.42 13.22 -18.43
C THR A 84 -17.94 13.10 -18.30
N PRO A 85 -18.58 12.13 -18.98
CA PRO A 85 -20.01 11.87 -18.79
C PRO A 85 -20.33 11.19 -17.45
N ASN A 86 -19.36 11.10 -16.54
CA ASN A 86 -19.47 10.45 -15.23
C ASN A 86 -18.67 11.21 -14.17
N PHE A 87 -18.82 10.84 -12.91
CA PHE A 87 -17.98 11.34 -11.83
C PHE A 87 -16.51 10.97 -12.05
N GLN A 88 -15.61 11.93 -11.87
CA GLN A 88 -14.18 11.71 -12.02
C GLN A 88 -13.67 10.79 -10.91
N ARG A 89 -12.99 9.69 -11.28
CA ARG A 89 -12.34 8.81 -10.32
C ARG A 89 -11.11 9.50 -9.72
N VAL A 90 -11.11 9.64 -8.41
CA VAL A 90 -10.08 10.35 -7.63
C VAL A 90 -9.59 9.56 -6.44
N HIS A 91 -9.80 8.25 -6.43
CA HIS A 91 -9.31 7.36 -5.37
C HIS A 91 -8.97 5.98 -5.90
N ASP A 92 -8.15 5.29 -5.14
CA ASP A 92 -7.91 3.85 -5.19
C ASP A 92 -8.19 3.25 -3.80
N VAL A 93 -8.23 1.94 -3.72
CA VAL A 93 -8.59 1.17 -2.53
C VAL A 93 -7.41 0.33 -2.06
N LEU A 94 -7.22 0.27 -0.75
CA LEU A 94 -6.25 -0.62 -0.10
C LEU A 94 -7.03 -1.56 0.82
N LEU A 95 -7.02 -2.85 0.51
CA LEU A 95 -7.64 -3.89 1.32
C LEU A 95 -6.61 -4.47 2.29
N ARG A 96 -6.88 -4.40 3.59
CA ARG A 96 -6.01 -4.96 4.62
C ARG A 96 -6.61 -6.23 5.19
N TYR A 97 -5.82 -7.31 5.16
CA TYR A 97 -6.13 -8.60 5.78
C TYR A 97 -5.08 -8.99 6.81
N ARG A 98 -5.49 -9.62 7.90
CA ARG A 98 -4.61 -10.22 8.91
C ARG A 98 -4.32 -11.67 8.55
N LYS A 99 -3.12 -12.20 8.91
CA LYS A 99 -2.82 -13.63 8.74
C LYS A 99 -3.75 -14.48 9.58
N ASP A 100 -3.83 -14.18 10.88
CA ASP A 100 -4.66 -14.90 11.84
C ASP A 100 -5.50 -13.92 12.67
N PRO A 101 -6.83 -13.97 12.58
CA PRO A 101 -7.72 -13.10 13.35
C PRO A 101 -7.69 -13.37 14.85
N LYS A 102 -7.21 -14.53 15.29
CA LYS A 102 -7.10 -14.92 16.71
C LYS A 102 -5.83 -14.39 17.37
N VAL A 103 -4.83 -14.04 16.59
CA VAL A 103 -3.57 -13.47 17.07
C VAL A 103 -3.67 -11.95 17.11
N PRO A 104 -3.25 -11.26 18.19
CA PRO A 104 -3.19 -9.81 18.22
C PRO A 104 -2.38 -9.28 17.02
N PRO A 105 -2.95 -8.38 16.20
CA PRO A 105 -2.27 -7.88 15.02
C PRO A 105 -1.10 -6.97 15.39
N ARG A 106 -0.06 -6.95 14.56
CA ARG A 106 0.92 -5.88 14.59
C ARG A 106 0.24 -4.61 14.05
N PHE A 107 -0.03 -3.67 14.95
CA PHE A 107 -0.66 -2.40 14.58
C PHE A 107 -0.18 -1.26 15.49
N ASN A 108 0.46 -0.29 14.90
CA ASN A 108 0.87 0.96 15.55
C ASN A 108 -0.15 2.04 15.21
N GLN A 109 -0.83 2.58 16.22
CA GLN A 109 -1.79 3.66 16.00
C GLN A 109 -1.09 4.90 15.45
N LEU A 110 -1.46 5.31 14.25
CA LEU A 110 -1.06 6.59 13.67
C LEU A 110 -2.08 7.66 14.05
N TYR A 111 -1.62 8.92 14.07
CA TYR A 111 -2.43 10.07 14.45
C TYR A 111 -2.36 11.15 13.37
N GLU A 112 -3.49 11.82 13.18
CA GLU A 112 -3.60 13.02 12.37
C GLU A 112 -3.63 14.25 13.25
N PRO A 113 -3.16 15.42 12.77
CA PRO A 113 -3.29 16.67 13.50
C PRO A 113 -4.74 16.97 13.87
N LEU A 114 -4.95 17.63 14.98
CA LEU A 114 -6.28 18.15 15.33
C LEU A 114 -6.78 19.09 14.23
N ALA A 115 -8.07 19.01 13.91
CA ALA A 115 -8.69 19.95 12.99
C ALA A 115 -8.50 21.41 13.50
N ALA A 116 -8.29 22.35 12.59
CA ALA A 116 -8.08 23.76 12.94
C ALA A 116 -9.19 24.35 13.83
N SER A 117 -10.43 23.95 13.64
CA SER A 117 -11.56 24.32 14.50
C SER A 117 -11.42 23.77 15.91
N THR A 118 -10.92 22.55 16.07
CA THR A 118 -10.68 21.92 17.38
C THR A 118 -9.52 22.63 18.09
N GLN A 119 -8.42 22.89 17.39
CA GLN A 119 -7.27 23.64 17.93
C GLN A 119 -7.66 25.04 18.34
N LYS A 120 -8.49 25.74 17.57
CA LYS A 120 -8.99 27.09 17.90
C LYS A 120 -9.83 27.09 19.19
N THR A 121 -10.60 26.05 19.44
CA THR A 121 -11.53 25.98 20.58
C THR A 121 -10.86 25.43 21.83
N TRP A 122 -9.97 24.46 21.72
CA TRP A 122 -9.44 23.67 22.82
C TRP A 122 -7.91 23.69 22.91
N GLY A 123 -7.23 24.38 21.98
CA GLY A 123 -5.77 24.34 21.87
C GLY A 123 -5.27 22.92 21.55
N ASP A 124 -4.06 22.62 21.99
CA ASP A 124 -3.43 21.30 21.82
C ASP A 124 -3.69 20.35 22.99
N LYS A 125 -4.65 20.68 23.88
CA LYS A 125 -4.99 19.84 25.03
C LYS A 125 -5.82 18.63 24.62
N LYS A 126 -5.53 17.51 25.26
CA LYS A 126 -6.26 16.25 25.06
C LYS A 126 -7.70 16.38 25.54
N GLN A 127 -8.65 16.10 24.67
CA GLN A 127 -10.08 16.04 24.99
C GLN A 127 -10.50 14.59 25.23
N THR A 128 -11.17 14.33 26.35
CA THR A 128 -11.70 13.01 26.68
C THR A 128 -13.21 13.06 26.65
N ALA A 129 -13.83 12.16 25.88
CA ALA A 129 -15.28 12.03 25.87
C ALA A 129 -15.78 11.54 27.23
N VAL A 130 -16.77 12.22 27.78
CA VAL A 130 -17.44 11.83 29.03
C VAL A 130 -18.84 11.33 28.69
N PHE A 131 -19.21 10.19 29.26
CA PHE A 131 -20.54 9.62 29.12
C PHE A 131 -21.18 9.56 30.51
N GLY A 132 -22.41 10.03 30.60
CA GLY A 132 -23.23 9.92 31.80
C GLY A 132 -24.03 8.61 31.83
N ASP A 133 -24.94 8.53 32.80
CA ASP A 133 -25.86 7.41 32.93
C ASP A 133 -26.64 7.17 31.65
N ALA A 134 -26.89 5.92 31.32
CA ALA A 134 -27.53 5.47 30.07
C ALA A 134 -26.76 5.81 28.78
N GLY A 135 -25.43 6.03 28.84
CA GLY A 135 -24.59 6.24 27.65
C GLY A 135 -24.76 7.60 26.96
N LYS A 136 -25.45 8.55 27.56
CA LYS A 136 -25.61 9.90 27.02
C LYS A 136 -24.27 10.64 27.05
N ARG A 137 -23.82 11.13 25.88
CA ARG A 137 -22.59 11.93 25.78
C ARG A 137 -22.75 13.27 26.53
N LEU A 138 -21.86 13.51 27.44
CA LEU A 138 -21.73 14.78 28.19
C LEU A 138 -20.66 15.69 27.56
N ARG A 139 -20.47 16.87 28.16
CA ARG A 139 -19.37 17.76 27.77
C ARG A 139 -18.02 17.05 27.99
N SER A 140 -17.16 17.08 26.97
CA SER A 140 -15.80 16.53 27.08
C SER A 140 -15.03 17.17 28.21
N SER A 141 -14.23 16.38 28.90
CA SER A 141 -13.23 16.91 29.85
C SER A 141 -11.93 17.22 29.08
N THR A 142 -11.22 18.26 29.55
CA THR A 142 -9.92 18.66 29.02
C THR A 142 -8.84 18.18 29.98
N ALA A 143 -7.88 17.41 29.50
CA ALA A 143 -6.70 17.05 30.28
C ALA A 143 -5.56 18.03 30.04
N GLU A 144 -4.67 18.19 31.01
CA GLU A 144 -3.48 19.06 30.88
C GLU A 144 -2.43 18.44 29.91
N GLU A 145 -2.55 17.14 29.60
CA GLU A 145 -1.68 16.47 28.67
C GLU A 145 -1.86 16.98 27.23
N PRO A 146 -0.78 17.12 26.46
CA PRO A 146 -0.88 17.44 25.04
C PRO A 146 -1.58 16.32 24.27
N SER A 147 -2.41 16.70 23.32
CA SER A 147 -3.04 15.75 22.41
C SER A 147 -2.01 15.19 21.42
N ARG A 148 -2.05 13.89 21.19
CA ARG A 148 -1.32 13.25 20.07
C ARG A 148 -1.97 13.52 18.70
N GLY A 149 -3.10 14.21 18.66
CA GLY A 149 -3.98 14.32 17.52
C GLY A 149 -5.17 13.37 17.60
N VAL A 150 -5.83 13.13 16.49
CA VAL A 150 -6.90 12.13 16.38
C VAL A 150 -6.35 10.84 15.76
N PRO A 151 -6.81 9.66 16.21
CA PRO A 151 -6.49 8.42 15.51
C PRO A 151 -6.77 8.54 14.02
N MET A 152 -5.79 8.16 13.20
CA MET A 152 -5.90 8.25 11.74
C MET A 152 -7.09 7.44 11.24
N GLY A 153 -7.91 8.05 10.39
CA GLY A 153 -9.04 7.41 9.74
C GLY A 153 -8.62 6.55 8.54
N ASP A 154 -9.59 5.97 7.88
CA ASP A 154 -9.44 5.09 6.71
C ASP A 154 -9.53 5.82 5.36
N VAL A 155 -9.71 7.15 5.35
CA VAL A 155 -9.67 7.97 4.14
C VAL A 155 -8.40 8.82 4.14
N TRP A 156 -7.45 8.49 3.27
CA TRP A 156 -6.15 9.14 3.22
C TRP A 156 -6.04 10.08 2.03
N GLU A 157 -5.85 11.37 2.31
CA GLU A 157 -5.56 12.36 1.27
C GLU A 157 -4.05 12.44 1.03
N ILE A 158 -3.58 11.75 0.00
CA ILE A 158 -2.17 11.75 -0.41
C ILE A 158 -2.12 12.02 -1.91
N GLY A 159 -1.40 13.07 -2.32
CA GLY A 159 -1.24 13.42 -3.72
C GLY A 159 -0.51 12.34 -4.52
N VAL A 160 -0.84 12.23 -5.80
CA VAL A 160 0.01 11.47 -6.73
C VAL A 160 1.33 12.18 -6.95
N ILE A 161 2.37 11.44 -7.33
CA ILE A 161 3.71 11.99 -7.54
C ILE A 161 3.68 13.00 -8.68
N ALA A 162 4.02 14.24 -8.38
CA ALA A 162 4.09 15.30 -9.38
C ALA A 162 5.20 15.01 -10.41
N PRO A 163 5.05 15.48 -11.66
CA PRO A 163 6.08 15.29 -12.70
C PRO A 163 7.47 15.81 -12.31
N VAL A 164 7.52 16.85 -11.47
CA VAL A 164 8.75 17.50 -11.00
C VAL A 164 9.24 17.00 -9.64
N SER A 165 8.56 16.02 -9.04
CA SER A 165 8.93 15.50 -7.73
C SER A 165 10.29 14.79 -7.78
N LYS A 166 11.11 15.02 -6.74
CA LYS A 166 12.43 14.37 -6.59
C LYS A 166 12.31 12.85 -6.35
N GLU A 167 11.20 12.38 -5.81
CA GLU A 167 10.97 10.94 -5.60
C GLU A 167 10.62 10.18 -6.89
N ARG A 168 10.36 10.92 -7.99
CA ARG A 168 9.92 10.34 -9.25
C ARG A 168 11.04 9.60 -9.95
N THR A 169 10.91 8.28 -10.09
CA THR A 169 11.87 7.44 -10.84
C THR A 169 11.57 7.40 -12.34
N GLY A 170 10.37 7.75 -12.76
CA GLY A 170 9.88 7.58 -14.12
C GLY A 170 9.18 6.24 -14.37
N TYR A 171 9.24 5.31 -13.44
CA TYR A 171 8.52 4.04 -13.54
C TYR A 171 6.99 4.27 -13.57
N PRO A 172 6.25 3.62 -14.49
CA PRO A 172 4.80 3.69 -14.51
C PRO A 172 4.22 3.20 -13.18
N SER A 173 3.08 3.75 -12.78
CA SER A 173 2.36 3.33 -11.56
C SER A 173 3.12 3.46 -10.24
N GLN A 174 4.27 4.16 -10.19
CA GLN A 174 4.99 4.43 -8.93
C GLN A 174 4.04 5.05 -7.90
N LYS A 175 4.06 4.52 -6.68
CA LYS A 175 3.28 5.03 -5.54
C LYS A 175 4.08 6.08 -4.76
N PRO A 176 3.39 7.07 -4.13
CA PRO A 176 4.05 8.03 -3.25
C PRO A 176 4.67 7.36 -2.01
N GLU A 177 5.85 7.81 -1.61
CA GLU A 177 6.52 7.28 -0.41
C GLU A 177 5.65 7.46 0.85
N LEU A 178 5.00 8.61 1.00
CA LEU A 178 4.11 8.88 2.14
C LEU A 178 3.00 7.82 2.30
N LEU A 179 2.49 7.24 1.20
CA LEU A 179 1.51 6.16 1.26
C LEU A 179 2.12 4.91 1.91
N LEU A 180 3.31 4.54 1.47
CA LEU A 180 4.02 3.35 1.98
C LEU A 180 4.55 3.59 3.40
N GLU A 181 4.98 4.81 3.74
CA GLU A 181 5.39 5.20 5.10
C GLU A 181 4.26 4.97 6.10
N ARG A 182 3.03 5.37 5.77
CA ARG A 182 1.86 5.11 6.62
C ARG A 182 1.61 3.61 6.81
N ILE A 183 1.61 2.85 5.71
CA ILE A 183 1.37 1.41 5.73
C ILE A 183 2.45 0.70 6.56
N VAL A 184 3.72 0.90 6.24
CA VAL A 184 4.85 0.23 6.89
C VAL A 184 4.95 0.62 8.37
N SER A 185 4.77 1.91 8.70
CA SER A 185 4.77 2.37 10.08
C SER A 185 3.63 1.80 10.92
N ALA A 186 2.43 1.69 10.34
CA ALA A 186 1.28 1.15 11.04
C ALA A 186 1.36 -0.36 11.25
N LEU A 187 1.93 -1.11 10.30
CA LEU A 187 1.79 -2.57 10.23
C LEU A 187 3.05 -3.35 10.55
N SER A 188 4.15 -2.68 10.88
CA SER A 188 5.42 -3.34 11.24
C SER A 188 6.18 -2.56 12.31
N HIS A 189 7.16 -3.23 12.94
CA HIS A 189 8.14 -2.60 13.83
C HIS A 189 9.53 -2.56 13.18
N PRO A 190 10.44 -1.67 13.60
CA PRO A 190 11.84 -1.74 13.19
C PRO A 190 12.43 -3.14 13.42
N GLY A 191 13.23 -3.61 12.45
CA GLY A 191 13.80 -4.97 12.45
C GLY A 191 12.91 -6.05 11.86
N GLU A 192 11.61 -5.82 11.66
CA GLU A 192 10.73 -6.77 10.97
C GLU A 192 10.91 -6.74 9.45
N ILE A 193 10.43 -7.77 8.76
CA ILE A 193 10.54 -7.92 7.31
C ILE A 193 9.29 -7.40 6.63
N VAL A 194 9.47 -6.59 5.58
CA VAL A 194 8.42 -6.13 4.67
C VAL A 194 8.65 -6.81 3.31
N LEU A 195 7.66 -7.56 2.84
CA LEU A 195 7.66 -8.21 1.52
C LEU A 195 6.80 -7.41 0.54
N ASP A 196 7.34 -7.07 -0.62
CA ASP A 196 6.59 -6.55 -1.77
C ASP A 196 6.78 -7.49 -2.97
N ALA A 197 5.74 -8.24 -3.30
CA ALA A 197 5.75 -9.22 -4.39
C ALA A 197 5.56 -8.61 -5.78
N TYR A 198 5.34 -7.28 -5.85
CA TYR A 198 5.18 -6.50 -7.08
C TYR A 198 5.93 -5.18 -6.92
N ALA A 199 7.24 -5.27 -6.64
CA ALA A 199 8.07 -4.17 -6.17
C ALA A 199 8.11 -2.95 -7.12
N GLY A 200 7.98 -3.15 -8.42
CA GLY A 200 7.92 -2.12 -9.44
C GLY A 200 9.08 -1.13 -9.34
N SER A 201 8.79 0.08 -8.88
CA SER A 201 9.81 1.12 -8.68
C SER A 201 10.57 1.02 -7.34
N GLY A 202 10.34 -0.03 -6.54
CA GLY A 202 10.99 -0.23 -5.25
C GLY A 202 10.61 0.77 -4.15
N THR A 203 9.45 1.43 -4.26
CA THR A 203 9.04 2.41 -3.25
C THR A 203 8.89 1.79 -1.87
N THR A 204 8.23 0.64 -1.79
CA THR A 204 8.04 -0.10 -0.53
C THR A 204 9.38 -0.46 0.11
N LEU A 205 10.32 -0.94 -0.68
CA LEU A 205 11.65 -1.37 -0.21
C LEU A 205 12.46 -0.20 0.34
N ALA A 206 12.47 0.91 -0.42
CA ALA A 206 13.15 2.13 -0.01
C ALA A 206 12.58 2.70 1.30
N VAL A 207 11.26 2.71 1.44
CA VAL A 207 10.57 3.15 2.66
C VAL A 207 10.83 2.20 3.82
N ALA A 208 10.70 0.89 3.62
CA ALA A 208 10.97 -0.11 4.65
C ALA A 208 12.39 0.06 5.23
N SER A 209 13.39 0.15 4.36
CA SER A 209 14.78 0.38 4.77
C SER A 209 14.95 1.70 5.54
N SER A 210 14.38 2.79 5.05
CA SER A 210 14.48 4.12 5.71
C SER A 210 13.84 4.12 7.10
N LEU A 211 12.86 3.27 7.33
CA LEU A 211 12.19 3.09 8.62
C LEU A 211 12.85 2.00 9.49
N GLY A 212 13.99 1.44 9.11
CA GLY A 212 14.71 0.42 9.85
C GLY A 212 14.09 -0.98 9.78
N ARG A 213 13.34 -1.29 8.73
CA ARG A 213 12.82 -2.63 8.44
C ARG A 213 13.73 -3.32 7.44
N SER A 214 13.82 -4.64 7.55
CA SER A 214 14.33 -5.46 6.46
C SER A 214 13.30 -5.55 5.34
N PHE A 215 13.74 -5.82 4.11
CA PHE A 215 12.81 -5.89 3.00
C PHE A 215 13.15 -7.04 2.04
N ILE A 216 12.13 -7.55 1.37
CA ILE A 216 12.23 -8.46 0.24
C ILE A 216 11.35 -7.88 -0.87
N GLY A 217 11.91 -7.71 -2.06
CA GLY A 217 11.17 -7.26 -3.25
C GLY A 217 11.24 -8.29 -4.35
N LEU A 218 10.10 -8.56 -4.98
CA LEU A 218 10.00 -9.42 -6.16
C LEU A 218 9.36 -8.64 -7.29
N ASP A 219 9.84 -8.81 -8.49
CA ASP A 219 9.21 -8.34 -9.72
C ASP A 219 9.64 -9.21 -10.90
N ALA A 220 8.78 -9.34 -11.90
CA ALA A 220 9.06 -10.10 -13.11
C ALA A 220 9.69 -9.23 -14.22
N SER A 221 9.72 -7.91 -14.04
CA SER A 221 10.19 -6.95 -15.04
C SER A 221 11.63 -6.52 -14.79
N ASP A 222 12.51 -6.66 -15.77
CA ASP A 222 13.86 -6.14 -15.71
C ASP A 222 13.90 -4.62 -15.48
N VAL A 223 12.95 -3.89 -16.08
CA VAL A 223 12.82 -2.43 -15.88
C VAL A 223 12.48 -2.10 -14.43
N ALA A 224 11.66 -2.92 -13.76
CA ALA A 224 11.37 -2.79 -12.33
C ALA A 224 12.62 -3.05 -11.51
N PHE A 225 13.34 -4.12 -11.82
CA PHE A 225 14.57 -4.51 -11.14
C PHE A 225 15.63 -3.40 -11.22
N GLU A 226 15.97 -2.93 -12.42
CA GLU A 226 16.92 -1.84 -12.62
C GLU A 226 16.51 -0.54 -11.92
N THR A 227 15.21 -0.19 -11.99
CA THR A 227 14.68 1.01 -11.34
C THR A 227 14.81 0.92 -9.83
N THR A 228 14.50 -0.24 -9.25
CA THR A 228 14.61 -0.52 -7.83
C THR A 228 16.06 -0.49 -7.38
N GLN A 229 16.95 -1.18 -8.07
CA GLN A 229 18.39 -1.19 -7.82
C GLN A 229 18.96 0.23 -7.78
N LYS A 230 18.69 1.01 -8.82
CA LYS A 230 19.11 2.42 -8.90
C LYS A 230 18.59 3.25 -7.74
N ARG A 231 17.32 3.07 -7.36
CA ARG A 231 16.70 3.80 -6.25
C ARG A 231 17.37 3.48 -4.91
N LEU A 232 17.61 2.20 -4.62
CA LEU A 232 18.24 1.75 -3.39
C LEU A 232 19.70 2.22 -3.30
N THR A 233 20.45 2.10 -4.40
CA THR A 233 21.85 2.57 -4.51
C THR A 233 21.97 4.07 -4.28
N LEU A 234 21.14 4.88 -4.93
CA LEU A 234 21.14 6.34 -4.75
C LEU A 234 20.83 6.78 -3.32
N ARG A 235 20.19 5.94 -2.54
CA ARG A 235 19.88 6.17 -1.11
C ARG A 235 20.92 5.58 -0.17
N GLY A 236 21.97 4.94 -0.71
CA GLY A 236 23.00 4.26 0.11
C GLY A 236 22.45 3.08 0.91
N GLN A 237 21.34 2.48 0.47
CA GLN A 237 20.71 1.34 1.14
C GLN A 237 21.43 0.06 0.75
N ARG A 238 21.70 -0.82 1.73
CA ARG A 238 22.31 -2.13 1.48
C ARG A 238 21.24 -3.13 1.05
N PHE A 239 21.53 -3.92 0.03
CA PHE A 239 20.68 -4.99 -0.48
C PHE A 239 21.52 -6.06 -1.18
N GLU A 240 20.95 -7.25 -1.27
CA GLU A 240 21.47 -8.36 -2.06
C GLU A 240 20.50 -8.63 -3.20
N GLU A 241 21.03 -9.07 -4.32
CA GLU A 241 20.28 -9.35 -5.53
C GLU A 241 20.30 -10.84 -5.82
N SER A 242 19.17 -11.37 -6.24
CA SER A 242 19.05 -12.72 -6.74
C SER A 242 18.22 -12.71 -8.02
N VAL A 243 18.80 -13.14 -9.11
CA VAL A 243 18.10 -13.33 -10.37
C VAL A 243 17.77 -14.81 -10.51
N LYS A 244 16.51 -15.13 -10.85
CA LYS A 244 16.14 -16.51 -11.12
C LYS A 244 16.98 -17.01 -12.30
N PRO A 245 17.66 -18.15 -12.17
CA PRO A 245 18.38 -18.73 -13.30
C PRO A 245 17.40 -19.01 -14.45
N GLU A 246 17.82 -18.72 -15.68
CA GLU A 246 17.03 -19.07 -16.85
C GLU A 246 16.75 -20.58 -16.83
N PRO A 247 15.51 -21.00 -17.14
CA PRO A 247 15.20 -22.42 -17.27
C PRO A 247 16.11 -23.00 -18.35
N PRO A 248 16.60 -24.25 -18.16
CA PRO A 248 17.45 -24.88 -19.17
C PRO A 248 16.69 -24.92 -20.51
N GLU A 249 17.41 -24.65 -21.60
CA GLU A 249 16.85 -24.51 -22.98
C GLU A 249 15.95 -25.67 -23.43
N SER A 250 16.04 -26.83 -22.77
CA SER A 250 15.19 -28.00 -23.03
C SER A 250 13.71 -27.83 -22.68
N GLU A 251 13.36 -26.91 -21.76
CA GLU A 251 11.95 -26.65 -21.38
C GLU A 251 11.26 -25.60 -22.24
N SER A 252 12.01 -24.79 -22.99
CA SER A 252 11.45 -23.77 -23.89
C SER A 252 10.81 -24.37 -25.16
N ARG A 253 11.15 -25.60 -25.52
CA ARG A 253 10.64 -26.29 -26.72
C ARG A 253 9.32 -27.07 -26.53
N LEU A 254 8.79 -27.14 -25.32
CA LEU A 254 7.53 -27.85 -25.02
C LEU A 254 6.31 -26.91 -24.88
N ARG A 255 6.44 -25.62 -25.24
CA ARG A 255 5.35 -24.64 -25.18
C ARG A 255 5.01 -23.97 -26.51
N THR A 256 5.25 -24.69 -27.64
CA THR A 256 4.72 -24.28 -28.95
C THR A 256 3.54 -25.16 -29.35
#